data_8ea907dc68fe897a917ea75fd9b27d51
#
_entry.id   8ea907dc68fe897a917ea75fd9b27d51
#
_cell.length_a   1.000
_cell.length_b   1.000
_cell.length_c   1.000
_cell.angle_alpha   90.00
_cell.angle_beta   90.00
_cell.angle_gamma   90.00
#
_symmetry.space_group_name_H-M   'P 1'
#
loop_
_entity.id
_entity.type
_entity.pdbx_description
1 polymer ?
#
loop_
_entity_poly.entity_id
_entity_poly.type
_entity_poly.pdbx_seq_one_letter_code
_entity_poly.pdbx_strand_id
1 'polypeptide(L)'
;MAFLEARDVSVSFNSTTVIENVSFDIDMGDVVSIIGPNGSGKTTLVRAILGMIPYRGTIKLEGKPVGDQMSKIGYVPQRFDFDRTFPLSVWEFLNLYSENEPLREELAREFGVAGLAKSRLGSLSGGQLQRVLIISAMLNNPQLLILDEPTSGIDVDGVASFYEMLRHINTEHKQTIMLISHEINMVSTTATKVICLNKNIFCCGAPAKVLTDEMLAKLYTTHFERRDHGHEHG
;
A
#
# COMPACT_ATOMS: atom_id res chain seq x y z
N MET A 1 18.96 12.85 -1.92
CA MET A 1 17.80 13.50 -1.30
C MET A 1 16.71 12.47 -1.36
N ALA A 2 16.10 12.11 -0.24
CA ALA A 2 15.06 11.11 -0.21
C ALA A 2 13.87 11.53 -1.11
N PHE A 3 13.24 10.57 -1.75
CA PHE A 3 12.08 10.80 -2.61
C PHE A 3 10.82 11.09 -1.79
N LEU A 4 10.54 10.27 -0.75
CA LEU A 4 9.51 10.53 0.26
C LEU A 4 10.18 10.65 1.63
N GLU A 5 9.90 11.72 2.36
CA GLU A 5 10.39 11.97 3.71
C GLU A 5 9.22 12.13 4.68
N ALA A 6 9.22 11.34 5.74
CA ALA A 6 8.34 11.53 6.90
C ALA A 6 9.19 11.89 8.10
N ARG A 7 8.79 12.93 8.89
CA ARG A 7 9.48 13.38 10.08
C ARG A 7 8.48 13.62 11.19
N ASP A 8 8.68 12.91 12.31
CA ASP A 8 7.94 13.03 13.57
C ASP A 8 6.41 12.94 13.37
N VAL A 9 5.99 12.09 12.41
CA VAL A 9 4.57 11.93 12.05
C VAL A 9 3.83 11.27 13.20
N SER A 10 2.80 11.96 13.71
CA SER A 10 1.92 11.44 14.76
C SER A 10 0.46 11.68 14.39
N VAL A 11 -0.38 10.67 14.65
CA VAL A 11 -1.83 10.71 14.41
C VAL A 11 -2.57 10.26 15.65
N SER A 12 -3.56 11.06 16.06
CA SER A 12 -4.43 10.76 17.20
C SER A 12 -5.90 10.94 16.82
N PHE A 13 -6.77 10.07 17.33
CA PHE A 13 -8.21 10.18 17.24
C PHE A 13 -8.81 10.24 18.66
N ASN A 14 -9.58 11.27 18.97
CA ASN A 14 -10.27 11.40 20.26
C ASN A 14 -9.38 11.06 21.47
N SER A 15 -8.21 11.68 21.60
CA SER A 15 -7.23 11.46 22.68
C SER A 15 -6.46 10.12 22.61
N THR A 16 -6.76 9.25 21.67
CA THR A 16 -6.01 8.00 21.46
C THR A 16 -4.96 8.18 20.37
N THR A 17 -3.68 8.06 20.72
CA THR A 17 -2.58 8.08 19.75
C THR A 17 -2.47 6.74 19.05
N VAL A 18 -2.61 6.75 17.73
CA VAL A 18 -2.50 5.56 16.85
C VAL A 18 -1.11 5.45 16.26
N ILE A 19 -0.51 6.58 15.89
CA ILE A 19 0.88 6.66 15.40
C ILE A 19 1.59 7.73 16.20
N GLU A 20 2.83 7.46 16.60
CA GLU A 20 3.63 8.35 17.46
C GLU A 20 5.06 8.47 16.92
N ASN A 21 5.47 9.69 16.59
CA ASN A 21 6.83 10.06 16.20
C ASN A 21 7.46 9.15 15.12
N VAL A 22 6.71 8.87 14.07
CA VAL A 22 7.16 8.04 12.94
C VAL A 22 8.02 8.88 12.01
N SER A 23 9.29 8.46 11.80
CA SER A 23 10.23 9.11 10.88
C SER A 23 10.91 8.07 10.00
N PHE A 24 10.87 8.26 8.68
CA PHE A 24 11.52 7.39 7.71
C PHE A 24 11.74 8.11 6.38
N ASP A 25 12.59 7.52 5.55
CA ASP A 25 12.89 7.95 4.19
C ASP A 25 12.65 6.81 3.20
N ILE A 26 12.20 7.17 2.00
CA ILE A 26 12.08 6.27 0.85
C ILE A 26 12.86 6.91 -0.30
N ASP A 27 13.70 6.14 -0.96
CA ASP A 27 14.40 6.57 -2.15
C ASP A 27 13.59 6.24 -3.42
N MET A 28 13.84 6.99 -4.49
CA MET A 28 13.17 6.73 -5.76
C MET A 28 13.53 5.33 -6.28
N GLY A 29 12.52 4.58 -6.71
CA GLY A 29 12.67 3.20 -7.18
C GLY A 29 12.69 2.14 -6.07
N ASP A 30 12.59 2.53 -4.80
CA ASP A 30 12.43 1.57 -3.70
C ASP A 30 11.10 0.82 -3.79
N VAL A 31 11.12 -0.44 -3.36
CA VAL A 31 9.94 -1.21 -2.99
C VAL A 31 9.93 -1.31 -1.46
N VAL A 32 9.12 -0.50 -0.82
CA VAL A 32 9.06 -0.41 0.65
C VAL A 32 7.84 -1.16 1.17
N SER A 33 8.06 -2.15 2.03
CA SER A 33 6.99 -2.86 2.70
C SER A 33 6.80 -2.37 4.12
N ILE A 34 5.55 -2.04 4.49
CA ILE A 34 5.16 -1.73 5.86
C ILE A 34 4.50 -2.98 6.46
N ILE A 35 5.10 -3.53 7.50
CA ILE A 35 4.59 -4.69 8.22
C ILE A 35 4.30 -4.34 9.68
N GLY A 36 3.49 -5.16 10.33
CA GLY A 36 3.15 -5.01 11.74
C GLY A 36 1.80 -5.62 12.09
N PRO A 37 1.49 -5.78 13.38
CA PRO A 37 0.24 -6.38 13.82
C PRO A 37 -1.00 -5.57 13.41
N ASN A 38 -2.17 -6.18 13.47
CA ASN A 38 -3.43 -5.48 13.24
C ASN A 38 -3.60 -4.38 14.29
N GLY A 39 -4.02 -3.18 13.84
CA GLY A 39 -4.13 -2.02 14.71
C GLY A 39 -2.80 -1.30 15.01
N SER A 40 -1.68 -1.67 14.38
CA SER A 40 -0.38 -1.00 14.56
C SER A 40 -0.29 0.40 13.93
N GLY A 41 -1.28 0.79 13.11
CA GLY A 41 -1.33 2.10 12.48
C GLY A 41 -0.92 2.13 11.00
N LYS A 42 -0.70 0.99 10.32
CA LYS A 42 -0.25 0.93 8.91
C LYS A 42 -1.14 1.73 7.95
N THR A 43 -2.43 1.41 7.89
CA THR A 43 -3.42 2.14 7.07
C THR A 43 -3.56 3.60 7.51
N THR A 44 -3.42 3.88 8.82
CA THR A 44 -3.43 5.25 9.35
C THR A 44 -2.24 6.05 8.82
N LEU A 45 -1.05 5.46 8.77
CA LEU A 45 0.14 6.08 8.19
C LEU A 45 -0.07 6.38 6.70
N VAL A 46 -0.58 5.43 5.94
CA VAL A 46 -0.92 5.63 4.52
C VAL A 46 -1.93 6.76 4.35
N ARG A 47 -3.00 6.79 5.15
CA ARG A 47 -4.00 7.88 5.08
C ARG A 47 -3.42 9.24 5.44
N ALA A 48 -2.45 9.31 6.35
CA ALA A 48 -1.73 10.55 6.66
C ALA A 48 -0.86 11.00 5.47
N ILE A 49 -0.13 10.08 4.82
CA ILE A 49 0.65 10.35 3.60
C ILE A 49 -0.25 10.87 2.48
N LEU A 50 -1.44 10.28 2.31
CA LEU A 50 -2.43 10.69 1.32
C LEU A 50 -3.19 11.97 1.70
N GLY A 51 -2.88 12.60 2.85
CA GLY A 51 -3.59 13.80 3.29
C GLY A 51 -5.07 13.58 3.63
N MET A 52 -5.51 12.33 3.78
CA MET A 52 -6.91 11.97 4.07
C MET A 52 -7.29 12.20 5.53
N ILE A 53 -6.31 12.34 6.41
CA ILE A 53 -6.49 12.58 7.85
C ILE A 53 -5.47 13.60 8.36
N PRO A 54 -5.81 14.38 9.39
CA PRO A 54 -4.86 15.30 10.01
C PRO A 54 -3.76 14.54 10.74
N TYR A 55 -2.55 15.09 10.69
CA TYR A 55 -1.37 14.58 11.38
C TYR A 55 -0.49 15.73 11.92
N ARG A 56 0.38 15.45 12.88
CA ARG A 56 1.48 16.29 13.30
C ARG A 56 2.77 15.83 12.64
N GLY A 57 3.76 16.70 12.56
CA GLY A 57 5.02 16.40 11.86
C GLY A 57 5.01 16.88 10.41
N THR A 58 5.89 16.35 9.58
CA THR A 58 5.98 16.72 8.17
C THR A 58 6.11 15.50 7.28
N ILE A 59 5.43 15.55 6.12
CA ILE A 59 5.56 14.57 5.06
C ILE A 59 5.83 15.33 3.76
N LYS A 60 6.93 14.99 3.10
CA LYS A 60 7.37 15.62 1.85
C LYS A 60 7.60 14.58 0.77
N LEU A 61 7.20 14.90 -0.45
CA LEU A 61 7.53 14.17 -1.66
C LEU A 61 8.40 15.08 -2.53
N GLU A 62 9.61 14.64 -2.89
CA GLU A 62 10.60 15.44 -3.61
C GLU A 62 10.87 16.82 -2.95
N GLY A 63 10.96 16.84 -1.62
CA GLY A 63 11.21 18.05 -0.83
C GLY A 63 10.03 19.01 -0.69
N LYS A 64 8.89 18.75 -1.35
CA LYS A 64 7.66 19.56 -1.25
C LYS A 64 6.63 18.90 -0.34
N PRO A 65 5.73 19.66 0.31
CA PRO A 65 4.64 19.07 1.08
C PRO A 65 3.86 18.05 0.24
N VAL A 66 3.58 16.88 0.81
CA VAL A 66 2.93 15.78 0.06
C VAL A 66 1.56 16.19 -0.49
N GLY A 67 0.82 17.05 0.21
CA GLY A 67 -0.47 17.56 -0.24
C GLY A 67 -0.44 18.26 -1.60
N ASP A 68 0.70 18.90 -1.94
CA ASP A 68 0.91 19.58 -3.22
C ASP A 68 1.34 18.62 -4.35
N GLN A 69 1.53 17.33 -4.03
CA GLN A 69 2.09 16.32 -4.93
C GLN A 69 1.14 15.12 -5.15
N MET A 70 -0.14 15.24 -4.81
CA MET A 70 -1.11 14.13 -4.87
C MET A 70 -1.26 13.53 -6.28
N SER A 71 -1.09 14.31 -7.34
CA SER A 71 -1.11 13.82 -8.72
C SER A 71 0.02 12.84 -9.05
N LYS A 72 1.09 12.81 -8.23
CA LYS A 72 2.22 11.90 -8.38
C LYS A 72 2.05 10.59 -7.61
N ILE A 73 0.93 10.42 -6.92
CA ILE A 73 0.65 9.25 -6.08
C ILE A 73 -0.53 8.47 -6.65
N GLY A 74 -0.30 7.21 -6.99
CA GLY A 74 -1.35 6.23 -7.25
C GLY A 74 -1.67 5.48 -5.96
N TYR A 75 -2.95 5.25 -5.69
CA TYR A 75 -3.38 4.55 -4.47
C TYR A 75 -4.38 3.45 -4.76
N VAL A 76 -4.10 2.26 -4.22
CA VAL A 76 -5.02 1.13 -4.22
C VAL A 76 -5.38 0.80 -2.78
N PRO A 77 -6.65 1.01 -2.38
CA PRO A 77 -7.10 0.77 -1.01
C PRO A 77 -7.25 -0.74 -0.72
N GLN A 78 -7.19 -1.10 0.57
CA GLN A 78 -7.44 -2.46 1.06
C GLN A 78 -8.82 -3.00 0.65
N ARG A 79 -9.83 -2.14 0.65
CA ARG A 79 -11.19 -2.47 0.22
C ARG A 79 -11.64 -1.46 -0.81
N PHE A 80 -12.09 -1.98 -1.92
CA PHE A 80 -12.77 -1.19 -2.93
C PHE A 80 -14.27 -1.57 -2.88
N ASP A 81 -15.00 -0.83 -2.04
CA ASP A 81 -16.42 -1.07 -1.83
C ASP A 81 -17.23 -0.39 -2.95
N PHE A 82 -17.94 -1.19 -3.71
CA PHE A 82 -18.88 -0.74 -4.73
C PHE A 82 -20.05 -1.72 -4.84
N ASP A 83 -21.17 -1.25 -5.34
CA ASP A 83 -22.32 -2.11 -5.61
C ASP A 83 -21.98 -3.05 -6.79
N ARG A 84 -21.76 -4.34 -6.50
CA ARG A 84 -21.42 -5.35 -7.50
C ARG A 84 -22.51 -5.57 -8.55
N THR A 85 -23.74 -5.13 -8.27
CA THR A 85 -24.85 -5.21 -9.23
C THR A 85 -24.84 -4.07 -10.23
N PHE A 86 -24.09 -2.99 -9.94
CA PHE A 86 -23.98 -1.85 -10.83
C PHE A 86 -23.33 -2.28 -12.17
N PRO A 87 -23.97 -1.96 -13.32
CA PRO A 87 -23.53 -2.49 -14.63
C PRO A 87 -22.34 -1.68 -15.21
N LEU A 88 -21.27 -1.51 -14.42
CA LEU A 88 -20.05 -0.84 -14.84
C LEU A 88 -19.08 -1.86 -15.44
N SER A 89 -18.69 -1.67 -16.69
CA SER A 89 -17.64 -2.48 -17.31
C SER A 89 -16.24 -2.05 -16.85
N VAL A 90 -15.27 -2.95 -16.99
CA VAL A 90 -13.85 -2.65 -16.72
C VAL A 90 -13.39 -1.43 -17.53
N TRP A 91 -13.78 -1.35 -18.80
CA TRP A 91 -13.35 -0.26 -19.67
C TRP A 91 -13.95 1.08 -19.26
N GLU A 92 -15.24 1.12 -18.94
CA GLU A 92 -15.89 2.32 -18.40
C GLU A 92 -15.26 2.76 -17.08
N PHE A 93 -14.95 1.81 -16.19
CA PHE A 93 -14.26 2.11 -14.93
C PHE A 93 -12.90 2.76 -15.17
N LEU A 94 -12.06 2.18 -16.03
CA LEU A 94 -10.75 2.72 -16.33
C LEU A 94 -10.82 4.10 -17.02
N ASN A 95 -11.89 4.36 -17.81
CA ASN A 95 -12.14 5.66 -18.42
C ASN A 95 -12.37 6.78 -17.40
N LEU A 96 -12.83 6.46 -16.17
CA LEU A 96 -13.01 7.46 -15.13
C LEU A 96 -11.67 8.05 -14.63
N TYR A 97 -10.57 7.34 -14.85
CA TYR A 97 -9.24 7.74 -14.35
C TYR A 97 -8.39 8.44 -15.40
N SER A 98 -8.57 8.14 -16.67
CA SER A 98 -7.78 8.76 -17.75
C SER A 98 -8.46 8.60 -19.11
N GLU A 99 -8.44 9.67 -19.91
CA GLU A 99 -8.85 9.67 -21.31
C GLU A 99 -7.77 9.12 -22.26
N ASN A 100 -6.56 8.82 -21.75
CA ASN A 100 -5.46 8.27 -22.54
C ASN A 100 -5.71 6.82 -22.91
N GLU A 101 -6.46 6.60 -24.00
CA GLU A 101 -6.83 5.27 -24.48
C GLU A 101 -5.61 4.40 -24.84
N PRO A 102 -4.58 4.90 -25.56
CA PRO A 102 -3.38 4.12 -25.84
C PRO A 102 -2.70 3.56 -24.60
N LEU A 103 -2.49 4.36 -23.55
CA LEU A 103 -1.89 3.92 -22.30
C LEU A 103 -2.79 2.88 -21.58
N ARG A 104 -4.10 3.11 -21.60
CA ARG A 104 -5.06 2.17 -20.99
C ARG A 104 -5.04 0.81 -21.69
N GLU A 105 -4.99 0.77 -23.03
CA GLU A 105 -4.86 -0.47 -23.79
C GLU A 105 -3.52 -1.16 -23.55
N GLU A 106 -2.44 -0.42 -23.46
CA GLU A 106 -1.09 -0.92 -23.17
C GLU A 106 -1.09 -1.63 -21.81
N LEU A 107 -1.49 -0.93 -20.74
CA LEU A 107 -1.54 -1.48 -19.39
C LEU A 107 -2.52 -2.66 -19.28
N ALA A 108 -3.67 -2.60 -19.97
CA ALA A 108 -4.63 -3.69 -19.97
C ALA A 108 -4.07 -4.97 -20.62
N ARG A 109 -3.28 -4.85 -21.68
CA ARG A 109 -2.58 -5.99 -22.33
C ARG A 109 -1.47 -6.51 -21.44
N GLU A 110 -0.64 -5.61 -20.91
CA GLU A 110 0.51 -5.93 -20.07
C GLU A 110 0.09 -6.69 -18.80
N PHE A 111 -0.95 -6.24 -18.14
CA PHE A 111 -1.44 -6.88 -16.91
C PHE A 111 -2.53 -7.93 -17.12
N GLY A 112 -2.77 -8.35 -18.37
CA GLY A 112 -3.60 -9.50 -18.71
C GLY A 112 -5.10 -9.27 -18.48
N VAL A 113 -5.59 -8.02 -18.54
CA VAL A 113 -7.02 -7.69 -18.38
C VAL A 113 -7.71 -7.22 -19.67
N ALA A 114 -6.99 -7.13 -20.80
CA ALA A 114 -7.55 -6.68 -22.08
C ALA A 114 -8.79 -7.48 -22.50
N GLY A 115 -8.79 -8.80 -22.28
CA GLY A 115 -9.94 -9.67 -22.56
C GLY A 115 -11.16 -9.43 -21.67
N LEU A 116 -11.00 -8.65 -20.58
CA LEU A 116 -12.04 -8.33 -19.61
C LEU A 116 -12.68 -6.97 -19.84
N ALA A 117 -12.28 -6.22 -20.87
CA ALA A 117 -12.72 -4.85 -21.13
C ALA A 117 -14.23 -4.65 -21.05
N LYS A 118 -15.02 -5.61 -21.59
CA LYS A 118 -16.49 -5.60 -21.59
C LYS A 118 -17.13 -6.31 -20.39
N SER A 119 -16.32 -6.96 -19.55
CA SER A 119 -16.82 -7.65 -18.35
C SER A 119 -17.28 -6.65 -17.31
N ARG A 120 -18.33 -6.98 -16.55
CA ARG A 120 -18.77 -6.15 -15.43
C ARG A 120 -17.74 -6.22 -14.31
N LEU A 121 -17.42 -5.09 -13.72
CA LEU A 121 -16.48 -4.98 -12.61
C LEU A 121 -16.86 -5.93 -11.45
N GLY A 122 -18.16 -6.02 -11.14
CA GLY A 122 -18.68 -6.88 -10.07
C GLY A 122 -18.55 -8.38 -10.33
N SER A 123 -18.31 -8.81 -11.59
CA SER A 123 -18.14 -10.23 -11.95
C SER A 123 -16.69 -10.71 -11.92
N LEU A 124 -15.74 -9.80 -11.67
CA LEU A 124 -14.31 -10.14 -11.65
C LEU A 124 -13.94 -10.97 -10.40
N SER A 125 -12.98 -11.88 -10.58
CA SER A 125 -12.31 -12.51 -9.44
C SER A 125 -11.51 -11.47 -8.64
N GLY A 126 -11.13 -11.80 -7.40
CA GLY A 126 -10.32 -10.89 -6.55
C GLY A 126 -9.04 -10.45 -7.25
N GLY A 127 -8.28 -11.38 -7.82
CA GLY A 127 -7.04 -11.07 -8.54
C GLY A 127 -7.25 -10.25 -9.83
N GLN A 128 -8.35 -10.50 -10.57
CA GLN A 128 -8.70 -9.70 -11.75
C GLN A 128 -9.06 -8.25 -11.36
N LEU A 129 -9.88 -8.10 -10.32
CA LEU A 129 -10.25 -6.79 -9.79
C LEU A 129 -9.00 -6.03 -9.32
N GLN A 130 -8.12 -6.70 -8.61
CA GLN A 130 -6.88 -6.10 -8.11
C GLN A 130 -5.99 -5.56 -9.24
N ARG A 131 -5.84 -6.32 -10.33
CA ARG A 131 -5.11 -5.86 -11.52
C ARG A 131 -5.76 -4.62 -12.14
N VAL A 132 -7.08 -4.59 -12.24
CA VAL A 132 -7.83 -3.43 -12.74
C VAL A 132 -7.62 -2.21 -11.85
N LEU A 133 -7.63 -2.37 -10.52
CA LEU A 133 -7.39 -1.27 -9.57
C LEU A 133 -5.95 -0.74 -9.68
N ILE A 134 -4.96 -1.61 -9.88
CA ILE A 134 -3.58 -1.17 -10.10
C ILE A 134 -3.46 -0.38 -11.40
N ILE A 135 -4.06 -0.87 -12.49
CA ILE A 135 -4.09 -0.12 -13.76
C ILE A 135 -4.70 1.26 -13.54
N SER A 136 -5.84 1.34 -12.86
CA SER A 136 -6.48 2.65 -12.58
C SER A 136 -5.56 3.61 -11.82
N ALA A 137 -4.79 3.10 -10.87
CA ALA A 137 -3.82 3.88 -10.12
C ALA A 137 -2.60 4.31 -10.96
N MET A 138 -2.24 3.53 -11.99
CA MET A 138 -1.11 3.82 -12.89
C MET A 138 -1.45 4.75 -14.06
N LEU A 139 -2.73 4.90 -14.42
CA LEU A 139 -3.17 5.69 -15.59
C LEU A 139 -2.75 7.16 -15.56
N ASN A 140 -2.49 7.72 -14.38
CA ASN A 140 -2.01 9.10 -14.23
C ASN A 140 -0.48 9.18 -14.13
N ASN A 141 0.22 8.11 -14.50
CA ASN A 141 1.68 8.01 -14.47
C ASN A 141 2.28 8.48 -13.13
N PRO A 142 1.85 7.91 -11.99
CA PRO A 142 2.35 8.29 -10.68
C PRO A 142 3.84 8.01 -10.57
N GLN A 143 4.52 8.62 -9.60
CA GLN A 143 5.90 8.32 -9.23
C GLN A 143 5.97 7.42 -7.99
N LEU A 144 4.90 7.44 -7.18
CA LEU A 144 4.71 6.59 -6.01
C LEU A 144 3.41 5.81 -6.14
N LEU A 145 3.49 4.49 -6.07
CA LEU A 145 2.32 3.61 -6.00
C LEU A 145 2.17 3.09 -4.58
N ILE A 146 1.05 3.42 -3.92
CA ILE A 146 0.73 2.96 -2.57
C ILE A 146 -0.35 1.88 -2.65
N LEU A 147 -0.07 0.72 -2.05
CA LEU A 147 -0.96 -0.45 -2.05
C LEU A 147 -1.23 -0.87 -0.60
N ASP A 148 -2.49 -0.78 -0.19
CA ASP A 148 -2.91 -1.13 1.17
C ASP A 148 -3.51 -2.55 1.18
N GLU A 149 -2.74 -3.54 1.66
CA GLU A 149 -3.11 -4.98 1.74
C GLU A 149 -3.71 -5.55 0.43
N PRO A 150 -3.03 -5.37 -0.71
CA PRO A 150 -3.60 -5.63 -2.03
C PRO A 150 -3.84 -7.12 -2.33
N THR A 151 -3.30 -8.04 -1.54
CA THR A 151 -3.49 -9.49 -1.69
C THR A 151 -4.69 -10.02 -0.92
N SER A 152 -5.39 -9.16 -0.18
CA SER A 152 -6.60 -9.54 0.55
C SER A 152 -7.69 -10.00 -0.43
N GLY A 153 -8.07 -11.29 -0.34
CA GLY A 153 -9.08 -11.89 -1.24
C GLY A 153 -8.52 -12.45 -2.55
N ILE A 154 -7.20 -12.54 -2.68
CA ILE A 154 -6.52 -13.31 -3.74
C ILE A 154 -6.19 -14.70 -3.19
N ASP A 155 -6.32 -15.75 -4.01
CA ASP A 155 -5.89 -17.11 -3.67
C ASP A 155 -4.36 -17.22 -3.62
N VAL A 156 -3.87 -18.31 -3.01
CA VAL A 156 -2.42 -18.50 -2.78
C VAL A 156 -1.60 -18.46 -4.06
N ASP A 157 -2.11 -19.05 -5.15
CA ASP A 157 -1.43 -19.08 -6.44
C ASP A 157 -1.40 -17.68 -7.08
N GLY A 158 -2.45 -16.91 -6.88
CA GLY A 158 -2.56 -15.52 -7.34
C GLY A 158 -1.62 -14.57 -6.62
N VAL A 159 -1.28 -14.83 -5.34
CA VAL A 159 -0.36 -13.98 -4.55
C VAL A 159 1.02 -13.93 -5.21
N ALA A 160 1.59 -15.08 -5.60
CA ALA A 160 2.90 -15.10 -6.26
C ALA A 160 2.91 -14.28 -7.56
N SER A 161 1.90 -14.50 -8.42
CA SER A 161 1.72 -13.73 -9.66
C SER A 161 1.54 -12.23 -9.43
N PHE A 162 0.87 -11.86 -8.34
CA PHE A 162 0.73 -10.47 -7.94
C PHE A 162 2.09 -9.81 -7.60
N TYR A 163 2.93 -10.48 -6.82
CA TYR A 163 4.26 -9.95 -6.49
C TYR A 163 5.21 -9.91 -7.70
N GLU A 164 5.08 -10.84 -8.64
CA GLU A 164 5.79 -10.77 -9.93
C GLU A 164 5.36 -9.52 -10.72
N MET A 165 4.07 -9.22 -10.76
CA MET A 165 3.55 -7.99 -11.36
C MET A 165 4.09 -6.74 -10.67
N LEU A 166 4.18 -6.69 -9.33
CA LEU A 166 4.77 -5.55 -8.62
C LEU A 166 6.24 -5.36 -8.96
N ARG A 167 7.01 -6.45 -9.08
CA ARG A 167 8.41 -6.38 -9.50
C ARG A 167 8.52 -5.82 -10.91
N HIS A 168 7.68 -6.27 -11.82
CA HIS A 168 7.62 -5.75 -13.18
C HIS A 168 7.31 -4.25 -13.21
N ILE A 169 6.30 -3.79 -12.46
CA ILE A 169 5.96 -2.37 -12.32
C ILE A 169 7.17 -1.57 -11.81
N ASN A 170 7.87 -2.05 -10.80
CA ASN A 170 9.04 -1.36 -10.27
C ASN A 170 10.19 -1.32 -11.27
N THR A 171 10.50 -2.40 -11.99
CA THR A 171 11.66 -2.49 -12.88
C THR A 171 11.42 -1.82 -14.22
N GLU A 172 10.27 -2.04 -14.87
CA GLU A 172 9.99 -1.54 -16.21
C GLU A 172 9.42 -0.12 -16.18
N HIS A 173 8.45 0.15 -15.30
CA HIS A 173 7.85 1.48 -15.17
C HIS A 173 8.60 2.41 -14.19
N LYS A 174 9.69 1.92 -13.55
CA LYS A 174 10.50 2.68 -12.60
C LYS A 174 9.70 3.29 -11.44
N GLN A 175 8.59 2.64 -11.06
CA GLN A 175 7.72 3.09 -9.99
C GLN A 175 8.36 2.86 -8.62
N THR A 176 8.29 3.87 -7.75
CA THR A 176 8.50 3.66 -6.31
C THR A 176 7.23 3.03 -5.74
N ILE A 177 7.35 1.96 -4.96
CA ILE A 177 6.20 1.23 -4.42
C ILE A 177 6.24 1.26 -2.90
N MET A 178 5.11 1.62 -2.28
CA MET A 178 4.86 1.43 -0.85
C MET A 178 3.73 0.41 -0.69
N LEU A 179 4.00 -0.67 0.02
CA LEU A 179 3.11 -1.81 0.17
C LEU A 179 2.84 -2.10 1.64
N ILE A 180 1.58 -2.12 2.08
CA ILE A 180 1.20 -2.78 3.32
C ILE A 180 0.97 -4.25 3.01
N SER A 181 1.70 -5.14 3.71
CA SER A 181 1.58 -6.59 3.50
C SER A 181 1.72 -7.38 4.78
N HIS A 182 1.05 -8.53 4.83
CA HIS A 182 1.22 -9.57 5.84
C HIS A 182 2.00 -10.78 5.30
N GLU A 183 2.35 -10.78 4.02
CA GLU A 183 3.03 -11.89 3.32
C GLU A 183 4.55 -11.80 3.50
N ILE A 184 5.06 -12.14 4.70
CA ILE A 184 6.47 -11.95 5.05
C ILE A 184 7.43 -12.60 4.06
N ASN A 185 7.10 -13.81 3.56
CA ASN A 185 7.94 -14.52 2.59
C ASN A 185 8.06 -13.75 1.27
N MET A 186 6.97 -13.17 0.79
CA MET A 186 6.96 -12.39 -0.45
C MET A 186 7.66 -11.04 -0.26
N VAL A 187 7.45 -10.39 0.89
CA VAL A 187 8.15 -9.17 1.28
C VAL A 187 9.65 -9.38 1.31
N SER A 188 10.13 -10.51 1.87
CA SER A 188 11.56 -10.81 1.99
C SER A 188 12.29 -10.87 0.64
N THR A 189 11.60 -11.24 -0.43
CA THR A 189 12.15 -11.43 -1.78
C THR A 189 11.90 -10.25 -2.72
N THR A 190 10.93 -9.39 -2.41
CA THR A 190 10.49 -8.32 -3.32
C THR A 190 10.86 -6.93 -2.79
N ALA A 191 10.81 -6.71 -1.48
CA ALA A 191 11.08 -5.40 -0.91
C ALA A 191 12.59 -5.05 -0.91
N THR A 192 12.91 -3.79 -1.18
CA THR A 192 14.25 -3.21 -0.97
C THR A 192 14.42 -2.73 0.46
N LYS A 193 13.31 -2.31 1.10
CA LYS A 193 13.25 -1.80 2.46
C LYS A 193 12.00 -2.28 3.17
N VAL A 194 12.11 -2.58 4.45
CA VAL A 194 10.98 -2.94 5.32
C VAL A 194 10.89 -1.96 6.48
N ILE A 195 9.69 -1.51 6.77
CA ILE A 195 9.33 -0.70 7.94
C ILE A 195 8.42 -1.53 8.83
N CYS A 196 8.90 -1.86 10.04
CA CYS A 196 8.11 -2.54 11.05
C CYS A 196 7.40 -1.49 11.90
N LEU A 197 6.07 -1.47 11.84
CA LEU A 197 5.26 -0.48 12.53
C LEU A 197 4.47 -1.11 13.68
N ASN A 198 4.59 -0.52 14.88
CA ASN A 198 3.73 -0.82 16.02
C ASN A 198 3.53 0.46 16.85
N LYS A 199 2.64 1.34 16.41
CA LYS A 199 2.44 2.75 16.81
C LYS A 199 3.62 3.65 16.46
N ASN A 200 4.85 3.21 16.70
CA ASN A 200 6.10 3.83 16.26
C ASN A 200 6.87 2.86 15.35
N ILE A 201 7.98 3.32 14.79
CA ILE A 201 8.86 2.45 14.02
C ILE A 201 9.61 1.53 15.00
N PHE A 202 9.30 0.24 14.92
CA PHE A 202 9.98 -0.81 15.67
C PHE A 202 11.29 -1.23 15.01
N CYS A 203 11.30 -1.33 13.68
CA CYS A 203 12.49 -1.58 12.87
C CYS A 203 12.35 -0.96 11.48
N CYS A 204 13.48 -0.63 10.86
CA CYS A 204 13.53 -0.13 9.49
C CYS A 204 14.85 -0.53 8.84
N GLY A 205 14.82 -1.10 7.64
CA GLY A 205 16.04 -1.49 6.92
C GLY A 205 15.80 -2.52 5.82
N ALA A 206 16.90 -3.06 5.30
CA ALA A 206 16.86 -4.13 4.31
C ALA A 206 16.19 -5.40 4.87
N PRO A 207 15.37 -6.12 4.07
CA PRO A 207 14.64 -7.31 4.53
C PRO A 207 15.49 -8.31 5.32
N ALA A 208 16.65 -8.67 4.79
CA ALA A 208 17.56 -9.64 5.42
C ALA A 208 18.04 -9.23 6.84
N LYS A 209 18.01 -7.92 7.15
CA LYS A 209 18.43 -7.41 8.47
C LYS A 209 17.29 -7.32 9.47
N VAL A 210 16.05 -7.13 9.00
CA VAL A 210 14.91 -6.83 9.87
C VAL A 210 13.86 -7.94 9.94
N LEU A 211 13.83 -8.86 8.96
CA LEU A 211 12.90 -9.99 8.96
C LEU A 211 13.52 -11.24 9.59
N THR A 212 14.15 -11.09 10.76
CA THR A 212 14.65 -12.23 11.54
C THR A 212 13.53 -12.79 12.44
N ASP A 213 13.59 -14.09 12.75
CA ASP A 213 12.60 -14.72 13.64
C ASP A 213 12.47 -14.00 14.98
N GLU A 214 13.61 -13.53 15.53
CA GLU A 214 13.64 -12.76 16.77
C GLU A 214 12.90 -11.43 16.66
N MET A 215 13.14 -10.68 15.57
CA MET A 215 12.49 -9.37 15.35
C MET A 215 11.00 -9.53 15.09
N LEU A 216 10.62 -10.53 14.29
CA LEU A 216 9.21 -10.83 14.02
C LEU A 216 8.49 -11.27 15.30
N ALA A 217 9.10 -12.18 16.09
CA ALA A 217 8.52 -12.57 17.38
C ALA A 217 8.28 -11.35 18.27
N LYS A 218 9.27 -10.47 18.45
CA LYS A 218 9.12 -9.24 19.24
C LYS A 218 8.02 -8.31 18.69
N LEU A 219 7.99 -8.09 17.37
CA LEU A 219 7.00 -7.22 16.72
C LEU A 219 5.56 -7.67 16.99
N TYR A 220 5.32 -8.97 16.95
CA TYR A 220 3.97 -9.53 17.10
C TYR A 220 3.61 -9.89 18.56
N THR A 221 4.58 -10.23 19.44
CA THR A 221 4.31 -10.60 20.84
C THR A 221 3.96 -9.39 21.70
N THR A 222 4.59 -8.23 21.50
CA THR A 222 4.26 -6.99 22.22
C THR A 222 2.80 -6.55 22.05
N HIS A 223 2.07 -7.16 21.12
CA HIS A 223 0.65 -6.91 20.93
C HIS A 223 -0.24 -7.73 21.85
N PHE A 224 0.19 -8.90 22.32
CA PHE A 224 -0.57 -9.78 23.21
C PHE A 224 -0.61 -9.27 24.66
N GLU A 225 0.51 -8.78 25.18
CA GLU A 225 0.62 -8.28 26.55
C GLU A 225 -0.27 -7.05 26.84
N ARG A 226 -0.63 -6.26 25.81
CA ARG A 226 -1.49 -5.08 25.99
C ARG A 226 -3.00 -5.38 25.98
N ARG A 227 -3.45 -6.57 25.59
CA ARG A 227 -4.87 -6.96 25.62
C ARG A 227 -5.32 -7.52 26.95
N ASP A 228 -4.42 -8.09 27.76
CA ASP A 228 -4.77 -8.73 29.02
C ASP A 228 -4.97 -7.76 30.21
N HIS A 229 -4.60 -6.48 30.06
CA HIS A 229 -4.82 -5.48 31.12
C HIS A 229 -6.12 -4.67 31.00
N GLY A 230 -7.06 -5.07 30.13
CA GLY A 230 -8.32 -4.38 29.86
C GLY A 230 -9.58 -4.98 30.48
N HIS A 231 -9.50 -6.07 31.24
CA HIS A 231 -10.62 -6.71 31.92
C HIS A 231 -10.35 -6.97 33.39
N GLU A 232 -10.19 -5.92 34.18
CA GLU A 232 -10.43 -5.99 35.60
C GLU A 232 -11.75 -5.27 35.90
N HIS A 233 -12.64 -6.04 36.47
CA HIS A 233 -14.00 -5.70 36.86
C HIS A 233 -14.04 -4.53 37.87
N GLY A 234 -14.91 -3.56 37.62
CA GLY A 234 -15.47 -2.63 38.56
C GLY A 234 -16.94 -2.40 38.22
#